data_a4ef3088f4c65559498a90944fe56573
#
_entry.id   a4ef3088f4c65559498a90944fe56573
#
_cell.length_a   1.000
_cell.length_b   1.000
_cell.length_c   1.000
_cell.angle_alpha   90.00
_cell.angle_beta   90.00
_cell.angle_gamma   90.00
#
_symmetry.space_group_name_H-M   'P 1'
#
loop_
_entity.id
_entity.type
_entity.pdbx_description
1 polymer ?
#
loop_
_entity_poly.entity_id
_entity_poly.type
_entity_poly.pdbx_seq_one_letter_code
_entity_poly.pdbx_strand_id
1 'polypeptide(L)'
;MQTKWSLSEYENPKRYDVENKSLSDFPFLLSWAKKLSIQNEWILDIACGTGRVTIPFIENGYKMIGVDIHEGMLAEAKRKSMKYKKVKWLQQDCLQLKIEETIPLAFMVGHGFQHFLTNNDQNKLLTSIHHVLADNGIFIFDTRFPSKEELIQPSTEVYWTTIRDEMGRKCDLYTEMTYDSIQQIQHYITTRRFYEDDGQVEELKTTIDLRYTYPQELERLLVANGFELLHIYNDWEGNELGEDCYSMVIVCRKKK
;
A
#
# COMPACT_ATOMS: atom_id res chain seq x y z
N MET A 1 15.69 -1.05 17.49
CA MET A 1 16.18 -1.21 16.11
C MET A 1 15.75 0.02 15.34
N GLN A 2 16.68 0.79 14.77
CA GLN A 2 16.28 1.81 13.81
C GLN A 2 15.68 1.10 12.61
N THR A 3 14.42 1.39 12.30
CA THR A 3 13.77 0.85 11.11
C THR A 3 14.46 1.42 9.88
N LYS A 4 14.76 0.57 8.90
CA LYS A 4 15.32 0.91 7.59
C LYS A 4 14.37 1.83 6.78
N TRP A 5 13.12 1.95 7.21
CA TRP A 5 12.02 2.60 6.53
C TRP A 5 11.73 3.98 7.11
N SER A 6 11.47 4.97 6.24
CA SER A 6 10.89 6.25 6.67
C SER A 6 9.40 6.02 6.96
N LEU A 7 9.04 5.98 8.25
CA LEU A 7 7.68 5.64 8.70
C LEU A 7 6.95 6.83 9.32
N SER A 8 7.49 8.06 9.21
CA SER A 8 6.91 9.24 9.87
C SER A 8 5.46 9.54 9.44
N GLU A 9 5.08 9.17 8.21
CA GLU A 9 3.69 9.27 7.74
C GLU A 9 2.73 8.36 8.51
N TYR A 10 3.23 7.26 9.07
CA TYR A 10 2.42 6.20 9.69
C TYR A 10 2.38 6.25 11.21
N GLU A 11 3.06 7.22 11.85
CA GLU A 11 3.16 7.33 13.31
C GLU A 11 1.81 7.60 13.99
N ASN A 12 0.86 8.25 13.29
CA ASN A 12 -0.49 8.47 13.79
C ASN A 12 -1.53 7.68 12.98
N PRO A 13 -1.96 6.48 13.43
CA PRO A 13 -2.92 5.64 12.73
C PRO A 13 -4.30 6.28 12.53
N LYS A 14 -4.74 7.15 13.45
CA LYS A 14 -6.03 7.84 13.33
C LYS A 14 -6.00 8.91 12.24
N ARG A 15 -4.92 9.68 12.17
CA ARG A 15 -4.68 10.63 11.08
C ARG A 15 -4.64 9.89 9.75
N TYR A 16 -3.90 8.78 9.67
CA TYR A 16 -3.85 7.93 8.49
C TYR A 16 -5.25 7.50 8.03
N ASP A 17 -6.11 7.05 8.95
CA ASP A 17 -7.49 6.65 8.63
C ASP A 17 -8.34 7.83 8.11
N VAL A 18 -8.08 9.05 8.58
CA VAL A 18 -8.78 10.25 8.08
C VAL A 18 -8.35 10.60 6.66
N GLU A 19 -7.07 10.48 6.36
CA GLU A 19 -6.47 10.84 5.07
C GLU A 19 -6.69 9.74 4.00
N ASN A 20 -6.87 8.47 4.39
CA ASN A 20 -6.91 7.30 3.50
C ASN A 20 -8.24 6.52 3.58
N LYS A 21 -9.35 7.18 3.31
CA LYS A 21 -10.72 6.59 3.44
C LYS A 21 -11.18 5.80 2.22
N SER A 22 -10.57 5.98 1.06
CA SER A 22 -11.03 5.35 -0.18
C SER A 22 -10.98 3.83 -0.09
N LEU A 23 -12.01 3.18 -0.62
CA LEU A 23 -12.13 1.72 -0.77
C LEU A 23 -12.32 1.34 -2.24
N SER A 24 -11.83 2.14 -3.18
CA SER A 24 -11.92 1.88 -4.62
C SER A 24 -11.25 0.57 -5.05
N ASP A 25 -10.25 0.12 -4.29
CA ASP A 25 -9.53 -1.14 -4.45
C ASP A 25 -10.35 -2.38 -4.05
N PHE A 26 -11.23 -2.25 -3.06
CA PHE A 26 -11.94 -3.38 -2.47
C PHE A 26 -12.86 -4.15 -3.45
N PRO A 27 -13.69 -3.51 -4.29
CA PRO A 27 -14.55 -4.24 -5.24
C PRO A 27 -13.75 -5.12 -6.22
N PHE A 28 -12.61 -4.61 -6.71
CA PHE A 28 -11.73 -5.36 -7.61
C PHE A 28 -11.13 -6.59 -6.91
N LEU A 29 -10.56 -6.41 -5.74
CA LEU A 29 -9.98 -7.50 -4.94
C LEU A 29 -11.03 -8.55 -4.56
N LEU A 30 -12.24 -8.11 -4.16
CA LEU A 30 -13.35 -8.99 -3.85
C LEU A 30 -13.78 -9.81 -5.08
N SER A 31 -13.75 -9.22 -6.28
CA SER A 31 -14.05 -9.93 -7.52
C SER A 31 -13.08 -11.08 -7.77
N TRP A 32 -11.79 -10.86 -7.51
CA TRP A 32 -10.76 -11.90 -7.60
C TRP A 32 -10.95 -13.01 -6.56
N ALA A 33 -11.26 -12.66 -5.31
CA ALA A 33 -11.55 -13.66 -4.27
C ALA A 33 -12.76 -14.54 -4.65
N LYS A 34 -13.80 -13.95 -5.23
CA LYS A 34 -14.97 -14.69 -5.77
C LYS A 34 -14.58 -15.58 -6.94
N LYS A 35 -13.82 -15.05 -7.92
CA LYS A 35 -13.34 -15.78 -9.10
C LYS A 35 -12.53 -17.03 -8.71
N LEU A 36 -11.71 -16.91 -7.67
CA LEU A 36 -10.91 -18.01 -7.14
C LEU A 36 -11.70 -18.97 -6.25
N SER A 37 -12.94 -18.64 -5.86
CA SER A 37 -13.80 -19.45 -4.98
C SER A 37 -13.17 -19.80 -3.62
N ILE A 38 -12.46 -18.85 -3.00
CA ILE A 38 -11.60 -19.04 -1.82
C ILE A 38 -12.26 -18.62 -0.50
N GLN A 39 -13.56 -18.72 -0.36
CA GLN A 39 -14.30 -18.27 0.86
C GLN A 39 -13.84 -18.93 2.17
N ASN A 40 -13.29 -20.14 2.11
CA ASN A 40 -12.81 -20.88 3.27
C ASN A 40 -11.29 -20.85 3.44
N GLU A 41 -10.57 -20.21 2.54
CA GLU A 41 -9.13 -20.07 2.56
C GLU A 41 -8.71 -18.77 3.23
N TRP A 42 -7.43 -18.68 3.61
CA TRP A 42 -6.86 -17.45 4.12
C TRP A 42 -6.41 -16.53 2.98
N ILE A 43 -6.76 -15.26 3.07
CA ILE A 43 -6.28 -14.20 2.17
C ILE A 43 -5.26 -13.37 2.94
N LEU A 44 -4.17 -12.98 2.29
CA LEU A 44 -3.08 -12.21 2.89
C LEU A 44 -3.11 -10.76 2.41
N ASP A 45 -3.22 -9.84 3.36
CA ASP A 45 -3.07 -8.39 3.15
C ASP A 45 -1.69 -7.97 3.68
N ILE A 46 -0.81 -7.56 2.75
CA ILE A 46 0.60 -7.22 3.02
C ILE A 46 0.71 -5.70 3.14
N ALA A 47 1.41 -5.22 4.19
CA ALA A 47 1.43 -3.82 4.59
C ALA A 47 0.00 -3.30 4.85
N CYS A 48 -0.77 -4.06 5.63
CA CYS A 48 -2.20 -3.88 5.82
C CYS A 48 -2.58 -2.60 6.59
N GLY A 49 -1.62 -1.92 7.21
CA GLY A 49 -1.83 -0.71 7.98
C GLY A 49 -2.86 -0.90 9.08
N THR A 50 -3.85 -0.03 9.12
CA THR A 50 -4.96 -0.07 10.08
C THR A 50 -6.08 -1.03 9.68
N GLY A 51 -5.88 -1.86 8.64
CA GLY A 51 -6.85 -2.84 8.16
C GLY A 51 -7.96 -2.26 7.28
N ARG A 52 -7.68 -1.18 6.56
CA ARG A 52 -8.65 -0.48 5.69
C ARG A 52 -9.36 -1.45 4.72
N VAL A 53 -8.62 -2.34 4.10
CA VAL A 53 -9.17 -3.36 3.16
C VAL A 53 -9.42 -4.70 3.86
N THR A 54 -8.56 -5.09 4.80
CA THR A 54 -8.72 -6.34 5.56
C THR A 54 -10.08 -6.44 6.24
N ILE A 55 -10.55 -5.37 6.91
CA ILE A 55 -11.81 -5.39 7.67
C ILE A 55 -13.03 -5.61 6.77
N PRO A 56 -13.20 -4.90 5.64
CA PRO A 56 -14.27 -5.20 4.68
C PRO A 56 -14.27 -6.64 4.17
N PHE A 57 -13.12 -7.28 3.95
CA PHE A 57 -13.08 -8.70 3.60
C PHE A 57 -13.64 -9.59 4.70
N ILE A 58 -13.31 -9.31 5.97
CA ILE A 58 -13.84 -10.07 7.11
C ILE A 58 -15.36 -9.91 7.21
N GLU A 59 -15.86 -8.69 6.99
CA GLU A 59 -17.29 -8.37 6.97
C GLU A 59 -18.05 -9.14 5.86
N ASN A 60 -17.35 -9.43 4.76
CA ASN A 60 -17.85 -10.27 3.67
C ASN A 60 -17.61 -11.78 3.90
N GLY A 61 -17.19 -12.18 5.12
CA GLY A 61 -17.10 -13.57 5.55
C GLY A 61 -15.78 -14.29 5.26
N TYR A 62 -14.80 -13.62 4.66
CA TYR A 62 -13.48 -14.19 4.35
C TYR A 62 -12.60 -14.30 5.61
N LYS A 63 -11.60 -15.18 5.55
CA LYS A 63 -10.54 -15.28 6.56
C LYS A 63 -9.33 -14.46 6.11
N MET A 64 -8.85 -13.60 6.99
CA MET A 64 -7.79 -12.65 6.64
C MET A 64 -6.56 -12.78 7.52
N ILE A 65 -5.39 -12.66 6.92
CA ILE A 65 -4.13 -12.40 7.61
C ILE A 65 -3.67 -11.01 7.19
N GLY A 66 -3.60 -10.08 8.13
CA GLY A 66 -3.01 -8.76 7.92
C GLY A 66 -1.59 -8.71 8.48
N VAL A 67 -0.64 -8.34 7.65
CA VAL A 67 0.77 -8.17 8.02
C VAL A 67 1.19 -6.73 7.88
N ASP A 68 1.81 -6.17 8.92
CA ASP A 68 2.43 -4.86 8.87
C ASP A 68 3.67 -4.83 9.76
N ILE A 69 4.61 -3.95 9.46
CA ILE A 69 5.80 -3.75 10.28
C ILE A 69 5.52 -2.80 11.45
N HIS A 70 4.56 -1.89 11.29
CA HIS A 70 4.27 -0.82 12.22
C HIS A 70 3.29 -1.26 13.32
N GLU A 71 3.79 -1.35 14.55
CA GLU A 71 3.00 -1.81 15.71
C GLU A 71 1.74 -0.96 15.96
N GLY A 72 1.85 0.37 15.86
CA GLY A 72 0.75 1.30 16.08
C GLY A 72 -0.39 1.12 15.06
N MET A 73 -0.06 0.87 13.80
CA MET A 73 -1.04 0.57 12.74
C MET A 73 -1.80 -0.72 13.07
N LEU A 74 -1.09 -1.78 13.44
CA LEU A 74 -1.71 -3.04 13.83
C LEU A 74 -2.53 -2.95 15.12
N ALA A 75 -2.12 -2.13 16.08
CA ALA A 75 -2.91 -1.87 17.29
C ALA A 75 -4.27 -1.26 16.93
N GLU A 76 -4.30 -0.30 16.01
CA GLU A 76 -5.54 0.29 15.52
C GLU A 76 -6.39 -0.70 14.71
N ALA A 77 -5.77 -1.51 13.85
CA ALA A 77 -6.44 -2.59 13.12
C ALA A 77 -7.12 -3.59 14.08
N LYS A 78 -6.40 -4.03 15.12
CA LYS A 78 -6.93 -4.90 16.17
C LYS A 78 -8.10 -4.26 16.91
N ARG A 79 -7.98 -2.98 17.28
CA ARG A 79 -9.05 -2.22 17.96
C ARG A 79 -10.33 -2.17 17.12
N LYS A 80 -10.21 -1.83 15.81
CA LYS A 80 -11.34 -1.75 14.88
C LYS A 80 -12.01 -3.11 14.61
N SER A 81 -11.26 -4.20 14.73
CA SER A 81 -11.71 -5.54 14.37
C SER A 81 -11.99 -6.47 15.55
N MET A 82 -12.00 -5.98 16.79
CA MET A 82 -12.15 -6.81 18.02
C MET A 82 -13.35 -7.78 18.01
N LYS A 83 -14.43 -7.43 17.33
CA LYS A 83 -15.65 -8.27 17.24
C LYS A 83 -15.52 -9.45 16.28
N TYR A 84 -14.48 -9.47 15.43
CA TYR A 84 -14.32 -10.49 14.40
C TYR A 84 -13.33 -11.58 14.83
N LYS A 85 -13.64 -12.84 14.47
CA LYS A 85 -12.82 -14.01 14.82
C LYS A 85 -12.00 -14.56 13.66
N LYS A 86 -12.30 -14.12 12.41
CA LYS A 86 -11.68 -14.66 11.19
C LYS A 86 -10.53 -13.77 10.72
N VAL A 87 -9.70 -13.28 11.64
CA VAL A 87 -8.56 -12.44 11.31
C VAL A 87 -7.35 -12.76 12.20
N LYS A 88 -6.17 -12.73 11.58
CA LYS A 88 -4.86 -12.76 12.26
C LYS A 88 -4.13 -11.48 11.91
N TRP A 89 -3.60 -10.78 12.91
CA TRP A 89 -2.77 -9.59 12.75
C TRP A 89 -1.36 -9.93 13.18
N LEU A 90 -0.40 -9.87 12.24
CA LEU A 90 0.98 -10.28 12.44
C LEU A 90 1.92 -9.09 12.23
N GLN A 91 2.72 -8.78 13.24
CA GLN A 91 3.79 -7.80 13.11
C GLN A 91 5.02 -8.48 12.50
N GLN A 92 5.26 -8.26 11.21
CA GLN A 92 6.38 -8.85 10.48
C GLN A 92 6.91 -7.88 9.42
N ASP A 93 8.20 -8.03 9.11
CA ASP A 93 8.79 -7.47 7.91
C ASP A 93 8.40 -8.36 6.72
N CYS A 94 7.68 -7.80 5.74
CA CYS A 94 7.23 -8.54 4.56
C CYS A 94 8.37 -9.01 3.64
N LEU A 95 9.60 -8.55 3.86
CA LEU A 95 10.79 -9.13 3.22
C LEU A 95 11.11 -10.55 3.71
N GLN A 96 10.49 -11.00 4.83
CA GLN A 96 10.74 -12.29 5.48
C GLN A 96 9.45 -12.82 6.13
N LEU A 97 8.40 -12.99 5.33
CA LEU A 97 7.10 -13.49 5.80
C LEU A 97 7.24 -14.91 6.40
N LYS A 98 6.61 -15.09 7.56
CA LYS A 98 6.50 -16.39 8.24
C LYS A 98 5.02 -16.68 8.44
N ILE A 99 4.41 -17.23 7.40
CA ILE A 99 2.99 -17.61 7.33
C ILE A 99 2.95 -19.12 7.19
N GLU A 100 2.24 -19.78 8.08
CA GLU A 100 2.09 -21.26 8.07
C GLU A 100 1.03 -21.71 7.08
N GLU A 101 0.07 -20.83 6.81
CA GLU A 101 -1.02 -21.09 5.88
C GLU A 101 -0.54 -20.97 4.43
N THR A 102 -1.09 -21.81 3.57
CA THR A 102 -0.94 -21.67 2.13
C THR A 102 -1.94 -20.64 1.61
N ILE A 103 -1.46 -19.61 0.92
CA ILE A 103 -2.24 -18.43 0.55
C ILE A 103 -2.61 -18.49 -0.94
N PRO A 104 -3.89 -18.64 -1.31
CA PRO A 104 -4.31 -18.58 -2.73
C PRO A 104 -4.40 -17.16 -3.29
N LEU A 105 -4.58 -16.14 -2.44
CA LEU A 105 -4.64 -14.74 -2.82
C LEU A 105 -3.91 -13.88 -1.79
N ALA A 106 -2.91 -13.15 -2.25
CA ALA A 106 -2.27 -12.08 -1.50
C ALA A 106 -2.46 -10.75 -2.22
N PHE A 107 -2.53 -9.65 -1.48
CA PHE A 107 -2.52 -8.31 -2.06
C PHE A 107 -1.72 -7.34 -1.20
N MET A 108 -1.28 -6.25 -1.85
CA MET A 108 -0.62 -5.11 -1.23
C MET A 108 -1.17 -3.84 -1.88
N VAL A 109 -1.87 -3.02 -1.14
CA VAL A 109 -2.59 -1.84 -1.66
C VAL A 109 -2.09 -0.54 -1.05
N GLY A 110 -2.56 0.58 -1.61
CA GLY A 110 -2.14 1.90 -1.16
C GLY A 110 -0.70 2.22 -1.54
N HIS A 111 -0.27 1.73 -2.69
CA HIS A 111 1.07 1.91 -3.24
C HIS A 111 2.20 1.35 -2.33
N GLY A 112 1.89 0.35 -1.51
CA GLY A 112 2.85 -0.25 -0.57
C GLY A 112 4.13 -0.74 -1.24
N PHE A 113 4.06 -1.16 -2.51
CA PHE A 113 5.22 -1.62 -3.27
C PHE A 113 6.31 -0.54 -3.45
N GLN A 114 5.95 0.74 -3.46
CA GLN A 114 6.90 1.84 -3.64
C GLN A 114 7.88 2.04 -2.47
N HIS A 115 7.58 1.50 -1.29
CA HIS A 115 8.48 1.56 -0.14
C HIS A 115 9.75 0.72 -0.31
N PHE A 116 9.77 -0.23 -1.24
CA PHE A 116 10.94 -1.08 -1.51
C PHE A 116 11.89 -0.37 -2.47
N LEU A 117 12.75 0.50 -1.91
CA LEU A 117 13.56 1.47 -2.63
C LEU A 117 14.70 0.84 -3.45
N THR A 118 15.10 -0.39 -3.16
CA THR A 118 16.20 -1.06 -3.86
C THR A 118 15.75 -2.32 -4.61
N ASN A 119 16.47 -2.67 -5.68
CA ASN A 119 16.24 -3.93 -6.40
C ASN A 119 16.32 -5.14 -5.47
N ASN A 120 17.24 -5.11 -4.49
CA ASN A 120 17.39 -6.19 -3.52
C ASN A 120 16.16 -6.33 -2.62
N ASP A 121 15.56 -5.21 -2.18
CA ASP A 121 14.37 -5.26 -1.34
C ASP A 121 13.14 -5.70 -2.13
N GLN A 122 12.98 -5.22 -3.37
CA GLN A 122 11.89 -5.69 -4.26
C GLN A 122 12.02 -7.20 -4.55
N ASN A 123 13.23 -7.70 -4.82
CA ASN A 123 13.46 -9.13 -4.99
C ASN A 123 13.15 -9.92 -3.72
N LYS A 124 13.58 -9.47 -2.54
CA LYS A 124 13.28 -10.13 -1.27
C LYS A 124 11.78 -10.16 -0.99
N LEU A 125 11.08 -9.06 -1.23
CA LEU A 125 9.64 -9.00 -1.09
C LEU A 125 8.95 -10.05 -1.96
N LEU A 126 9.25 -10.06 -3.26
CA LEU A 126 8.63 -11.00 -4.19
C LEU A 126 8.97 -12.45 -3.88
N THR A 127 10.22 -12.73 -3.51
CA THR A 127 10.63 -14.07 -3.06
C THR A 127 9.85 -14.50 -1.81
N SER A 128 9.69 -13.59 -0.84
CA SER A 128 8.94 -13.84 0.39
C SER A 128 7.46 -14.13 0.12
N ILE A 129 6.84 -13.34 -0.77
CA ILE A 129 5.46 -13.56 -1.19
C ILE A 129 5.32 -14.86 -1.97
N HIS A 130 6.23 -15.13 -2.90
CA HIS A 130 6.24 -16.39 -3.67
C HIS A 130 6.28 -17.61 -2.77
N HIS A 131 7.04 -17.55 -1.66
CA HIS A 131 7.16 -18.66 -0.72
C HIS A 131 5.85 -19.01 -0.02
N VAL A 132 5.06 -18.02 0.38
CA VAL A 132 3.80 -18.22 1.11
C VAL A 132 2.58 -18.47 0.21
N LEU A 133 2.67 -18.10 -1.07
CA LEU A 133 1.59 -18.34 -2.03
C LEU A 133 1.44 -19.83 -2.37
N ALA A 134 0.19 -20.25 -2.53
CA ALA A 134 -0.17 -21.53 -3.15
C ALA A 134 0.37 -21.64 -4.58
N ASP A 135 0.52 -22.85 -5.09
CA ASP A 135 0.79 -23.07 -6.52
C ASP A 135 -0.35 -22.43 -7.35
N ASN A 136 0.01 -21.64 -8.35
CA ASN A 136 -0.89 -20.79 -9.11
C ASN A 136 -1.63 -19.72 -8.28
N GLY A 137 -1.20 -19.46 -7.05
CA GLY A 137 -1.72 -18.37 -6.22
C GLY A 137 -1.53 -17.01 -6.86
N ILE A 138 -2.43 -16.09 -6.57
CA ILE A 138 -2.48 -14.75 -7.17
C ILE A 138 -1.91 -13.73 -6.19
N PHE A 139 -1.05 -12.84 -6.70
CA PHE A 139 -0.64 -11.63 -6.01
C PHE A 139 -1.11 -10.41 -6.78
N ILE A 140 -1.79 -9.49 -6.08
CA ILE A 140 -2.32 -8.23 -6.64
C ILE A 140 -1.74 -7.08 -5.85
N PHE A 141 -1.17 -6.11 -6.53
CA PHE A 141 -0.65 -4.91 -5.87
C PHE A 141 -0.78 -3.68 -6.76
N ASP A 142 -0.74 -2.52 -6.15
CA ASP A 142 -0.70 -1.27 -6.89
C ASP A 142 0.63 -0.54 -6.66
N THR A 143 0.97 0.29 -7.64
CA THR A 143 2.09 1.22 -7.60
C THR A 143 1.77 2.45 -8.44
N ARG A 144 2.32 3.59 -8.09
CA ARG A 144 2.13 4.79 -8.91
C ARG A 144 2.93 4.69 -10.20
N PHE A 145 2.38 5.30 -11.24
CA PHE A 145 3.10 5.61 -12.45
C PHE A 145 3.33 7.13 -12.47
N PRO A 146 4.58 7.61 -12.56
CA PRO A 146 4.86 9.05 -12.44
C PRO A 146 4.30 9.82 -13.62
N SER A 147 3.53 10.86 -13.35
CA SER A 147 3.17 11.82 -14.39
C SER A 147 4.39 12.67 -14.82
N LYS A 148 4.32 13.25 -15.99
CA LYS A 148 5.39 14.17 -16.47
C LYS A 148 5.54 15.37 -15.52
N GLU A 149 4.43 15.87 -15.02
CA GLU A 149 4.36 16.99 -14.08
C GLU A 149 5.05 16.64 -12.76
N GLU A 150 4.85 15.44 -12.23
CA GLU A 150 5.52 14.99 -11.00
C GLU A 150 7.03 14.89 -11.16
N LEU A 151 7.52 14.42 -12.33
CA LEU A 151 8.95 14.27 -12.58
C LEU A 151 9.70 15.60 -12.75
N ILE A 152 9.02 16.67 -13.17
CA ILE A 152 9.60 17.99 -13.43
C ILE A 152 9.15 19.06 -12.44
N GLN A 153 8.34 18.71 -11.44
CA GLN A 153 7.82 19.65 -10.46
C GLN A 153 8.98 20.33 -9.71
N PRO A 154 8.96 21.67 -9.56
CA PRO A 154 9.97 22.35 -8.77
C PRO A 154 9.85 21.92 -7.29
N SER A 155 11.00 21.87 -6.59
CA SER A 155 11.09 21.57 -5.16
C SER A 155 10.57 22.73 -4.31
N THR A 156 9.31 23.09 -4.51
CA THR A 156 8.61 24.14 -3.75
C THR A 156 7.34 23.57 -3.14
N GLU A 157 6.98 24.11 -2.00
CA GLU A 157 5.74 23.73 -1.32
C GLU A 157 4.52 24.09 -2.19
N VAL A 158 3.70 23.09 -2.50
CA VAL A 158 2.47 23.23 -3.29
C VAL A 158 1.29 22.79 -2.45
N TYR A 159 0.22 23.61 -2.41
CA TYR A 159 -1.04 23.24 -1.77
C TYR A 159 -1.64 22.02 -2.46
N TRP A 160 -2.00 21.02 -1.67
CA TRP A 160 -2.61 19.80 -2.16
C TRP A 160 -4.12 19.76 -1.88
N THR A 161 -4.53 19.83 -0.59
CA THR A 161 -5.94 19.72 -0.20
C THR A 161 -6.18 20.25 1.21
N THR A 162 -7.45 20.45 1.54
CA THR A 162 -7.90 20.73 2.91
C THR A 162 -8.74 19.57 3.42
N ILE A 163 -8.44 19.10 4.61
CA ILE A 163 -9.22 18.08 5.32
C ILE A 163 -9.66 18.59 6.69
N ARG A 164 -10.47 17.77 7.39
CA ARG A 164 -10.64 17.87 8.84
C ARG A 164 -9.91 16.73 9.50
N ASP A 165 -9.10 17.04 10.52
CA ASP A 165 -8.39 16.04 11.29
C ASP A 165 -9.32 15.19 12.18
N GLU A 166 -8.75 14.31 12.99
CA GLU A 166 -9.50 13.44 13.92
C GLU A 166 -10.19 14.20 15.06
N MET A 167 -9.83 15.47 15.31
CA MET A 167 -10.46 16.37 16.28
C MET A 167 -11.46 17.33 15.63
N GLY A 168 -11.60 17.28 14.30
CA GLY A 168 -12.48 18.13 13.52
C GLY A 168 -11.88 19.48 13.12
N ARG A 169 -10.60 19.77 13.46
CA ARG A 169 -9.90 21.00 13.10
C ARG A 169 -9.67 21.05 11.59
N LYS A 170 -9.72 22.25 11.02
CA LYS A 170 -9.29 22.46 9.64
C LYS A 170 -7.79 22.18 9.53
N CYS A 171 -7.41 21.41 8.53
CA CYS A 171 -6.03 21.09 8.22
C CYS A 171 -5.77 21.26 6.73
N ASP A 172 -4.87 22.18 6.36
CA ASP A 172 -4.40 22.35 4.99
C ASP A 172 -3.13 21.52 4.80
N LEU A 173 -3.12 20.70 3.73
CA LEU A 173 -1.99 19.85 3.37
C LEU A 173 -1.24 20.48 2.19
N TYR A 174 0.07 20.50 2.33
CA TYR A 174 1.01 20.93 1.29
C TYR A 174 2.03 19.83 1.03
N THR A 175 2.52 19.74 -0.20
CA THR A 175 3.57 18.78 -0.58
C THR A 175 4.75 19.51 -1.21
N GLU A 176 5.94 19.06 -0.87
CA GLU A 176 7.19 19.39 -1.55
C GLU A 176 7.80 18.09 -2.06
N MET A 177 8.24 18.07 -3.31
CA MET A 177 8.71 16.85 -3.97
C MET A 177 10.05 17.10 -4.67
N THR A 178 10.94 16.10 -4.60
CA THR A 178 12.16 16.04 -5.40
C THR A 178 12.36 14.63 -5.93
N TYR A 179 12.81 14.50 -7.18
CA TYR A 179 12.97 13.22 -7.84
C TYR A 179 14.44 12.92 -8.17
N ASP A 180 14.96 11.81 -7.65
CA ASP A 180 16.24 11.23 -8.06
C ASP A 180 16.01 10.27 -9.24
N SER A 181 16.32 10.73 -10.44
CA SER A 181 16.11 9.95 -11.67
C SER A 181 17.05 8.76 -11.83
N ILE A 182 18.18 8.74 -11.13
CA ILE A 182 19.13 7.60 -11.16
C ILE A 182 18.61 6.46 -10.29
N GLN A 183 18.11 6.78 -9.11
CA GLN A 183 17.55 5.80 -8.18
C GLN A 183 16.06 5.56 -8.39
N GLN A 184 15.39 6.37 -9.20
CA GLN A 184 13.95 6.38 -9.45
C GLN A 184 13.15 6.64 -8.16
N ILE A 185 13.71 7.42 -7.23
CA ILE A 185 13.11 7.70 -5.93
C ILE A 185 12.54 9.11 -5.92
N GLN A 186 11.26 9.19 -5.55
CA GLN A 186 10.57 10.43 -5.23
C GLN A 186 10.64 10.65 -3.73
N HIS A 187 11.18 11.79 -3.31
CA HIS A 187 11.21 12.25 -1.93
C HIS A 187 10.07 13.22 -1.72
N TYR A 188 9.18 12.92 -0.77
CA TYR A 188 8.07 13.79 -0.40
C TYR A 188 8.28 14.36 1.00
N ILE A 189 7.95 15.63 1.15
CA ILE A 189 7.71 16.28 2.44
C ILE A 189 6.25 16.71 2.45
N THR A 190 5.46 16.19 3.39
CA THR A 190 4.07 16.62 3.59
C THR A 190 4.03 17.55 4.77
N THR A 191 3.61 18.81 4.54
CA THR A 191 3.38 19.81 5.57
C THR A 191 1.89 19.90 5.86
N ARG A 192 1.49 19.67 7.11
CA ARG A 192 0.13 19.80 7.59
C ARG A 192 0.04 21.03 8.47
N ARG A 193 -0.89 21.96 8.16
CA ARG A 193 -1.17 23.17 8.96
C ARG A 193 -2.55 23.04 9.57
N PHE A 194 -2.57 22.87 10.90
CA PHE A 194 -3.80 22.77 11.68
C PHE A 194 -4.17 24.15 12.20
N TYR A 195 -5.43 24.52 12.05
CA TYR A 195 -5.95 25.82 12.48
C TYR A 195 -6.76 25.66 13.75
N GLU A 196 -6.31 26.29 14.82
CA GLU A 196 -7.02 26.36 16.09
C GLU A 196 -8.05 27.50 16.09
N ASP A 197 -9.07 27.38 16.95
CA ASP A 197 -10.16 28.38 17.05
C ASP A 197 -9.66 29.78 17.50
N ASP A 198 -8.53 29.85 18.18
CA ASP A 198 -7.89 31.09 18.63
C ASP A 198 -7.01 31.75 17.54
N GLY A 199 -6.95 31.16 16.36
CA GLY A 199 -6.16 31.62 15.22
C GLY A 199 -4.70 31.15 15.23
N GLN A 200 -4.28 30.32 16.17
CA GLN A 200 -2.96 29.69 16.13
C GLN A 200 -2.90 28.66 15.02
N VAL A 201 -1.70 28.45 14.47
CA VAL A 201 -1.43 27.44 13.43
C VAL A 201 -0.33 26.51 13.94
N GLU A 202 -0.67 25.25 14.12
CA GLU A 202 0.28 24.17 14.40
C GLU A 202 0.76 23.57 13.07
N GLU A 203 2.07 23.39 12.93
CA GLU A 203 2.65 22.77 11.73
C GLU A 203 3.29 21.41 12.05
N LEU A 204 2.98 20.41 11.25
CA LEU A 204 3.58 19.08 11.30
C LEU A 204 4.14 18.72 9.94
N LYS A 205 5.43 18.36 9.90
CA LYS A 205 6.09 17.84 8.69
C LYS A 205 6.38 16.36 8.84
N THR A 206 6.08 15.62 7.77
CA THR A 206 6.42 14.21 7.63
C THR A 206 7.12 13.98 6.30
N THR A 207 7.92 12.93 6.22
CA THR A 207 8.69 12.59 5.01
C THR A 207 8.42 11.16 4.59
N ILE A 208 8.45 10.91 3.28
CA ILE A 208 8.34 9.59 2.71
C ILE A 208 9.14 9.49 1.43
N ASP A 209 9.85 8.38 1.26
CA ASP A 209 10.58 8.05 0.04
C ASP A 209 9.85 6.93 -0.68
N LEU A 210 9.57 7.13 -1.98
CA LEU A 210 8.80 6.21 -2.78
C LEU A 210 9.52 5.94 -4.11
N ARG A 211 9.74 4.66 -4.44
CA ARG A 211 10.37 4.29 -5.70
C ARG A 211 9.34 4.06 -6.79
N TYR A 212 9.58 4.64 -7.96
CA TYR A 212 8.86 4.30 -9.18
C TYR A 212 9.48 3.06 -9.84
N THR A 213 8.62 2.13 -10.26
CA THR A 213 9.01 0.93 -11.00
C THR A 213 8.16 0.86 -12.26
N TYR A 214 8.81 0.97 -13.44
CA TYR A 214 8.12 1.08 -14.71
C TYR A 214 7.60 -0.28 -15.23
N PRO A 215 6.59 -0.32 -16.12
CA PRO A 215 5.95 -1.56 -16.56
C PRO A 215 6.91 -2.64 -17.06
N GLN A 216 7.88 -2.29 -17.90
CA GLN A 216 8.85 -3.25 -18.44
C GLN A 216 9.85 -3.73 -17.37
N GLU A 217 10.19 -2.87 -16.40
CA GLU A 217 11.01 -3.25 -15.24
C GLU A 217 10.22 -4.22 -14.35
N LEU A 218 8.94 -3.92 -14.07
CA LEU A 218 8.04 -4.79 -13.31
C LEU A 218 7.89 -6.17 -13.93
N GLU A 219 7.67 -6.25 -15.24
CA GLU A 219 7.55 -7.54 -15.94
C GLU A 219 8.80 -8.39 -15.75
N ARG A 220 10.00 -7.82 -15.96
CA ARG A 220 11.26 -8.51 -15.75
C ARG A 220 11.47 -8.94 -14.30
N LEU A 221 11.12 -8.05 -13.37
CA LEU A 221 11.23 -8.29 -11.93
C LEU A 221 10.33 -9.47 -11.50
N LEU A 222 9.08 -9.48 -11.94
CA LEU A 222 8.13 -10.55 -11.65
C LEU A 222 8.59 -11.88 -12.22
N VAL A 223 9.00 -11.91 -13.48
CA VAL A 223 9.50 -13.14 -14.13
C VAL A 223 10.74 -13.68 -13.42
N ALA A 224 11.68 -12.82 -13.04
CA ALA A 224 12.89 -13.20 -12.33
C ALA A 224 12.62 -13.81 -10.94
N ASN A 225 11.48 -13.46 -10.32
CA ASN A 225 11.06 -13.95 -9.01
C ASN A 225 9.97 -15.05 -9.09
N GLY A 226 9.80 -15.70 -10.25
CA GLY A 226 8.92 -16.87 -10.39
C GLY A 226 7.44 -16.53 -10.57
N PHE A 227 7.12 -15.30 -10.96
CA PHE A 227 5.75 -14.90 -11.28
C PHE A 227 5.50 -14.83 -12.77
N GLU A 228 4.26 -15.06 -13.15
CA GLU A 228 3.70 -14.73 -14.46
C GLU A 228 2.87 -13.47 -14.32
N LEU A 229 3.18 -12.46 -15.11
CA LEU A 229 2.35 -11.26 -15.21
C LEU A 229 1.08 -11.61 -16.00
N LEU A 230 -0.08 -11.42 -15.38
CA LEU A 230 -1.38 -11.65 -16.02
C LEU A 230 -1.93 -10.37 -16.62
N HIS A 231 -1.94 -9.28 -15.83
CA HIS A 231 -2.49 -7.98 -16.24
C HIS A 231 -1.74 -6.83 -15.57
N ILE A 232 -1.67 -5.71 -16.27
CA ILE A 232 -1.40 -4.38 -15.70
C ILE A 232 -2.57 -3.48 -16.09
N TYR A 233 -3.32 -3.00 -15.12
CA TYR A 233 -4.43 -2.06 -15.33
C TYR A 233 -4.01 -0.65 -14.91
N ASN A 234 -4.67 0.35 -15.46
CA ASN A 234 -4.50 1.76 -15.08
C ASN A 234 -5.03 2.05 -13.67
N ASP A 235 -6.07 1.34 -13.26
CA ASP A 235 -6.82 1.59 -12.03
C ASP A 235 -7.50 0.32 -11.49
N TRP A 236 -8.19 0.49 -10.38
CA TRP A 236 -8.96 -0.56 -9.72
C TRP A 236 -10.30 -0.89 -10.41
N GLU A 237 -10.66 -0.20 -11.49
CA GLU A 237 -11.81 -0.53 -12.34
C GLU A 237 -11.43 -1.51 -13.45
N GLY A 238 -10.14 -1.73 -13.67
CA GLY A 238 -9.62 -2.66 -14.67
C GLY A 238 -9.48 -2.04 -16.07
N ASN A 239 -9.33 -0.72 -16.14
CA ASN A 239 -9.07 -0.01 -17.39
C ASN A 239 -7.64 -0.30 -17.89
N GLU A 240 -7.45 -0.33 -19.22
CA GLU A 240 -6.13 -0.54 -19.82
C GLU A 240 -5.19 0.64 -19.54
N LEU A 241 -3.88 0.37 -19.49
CA LEU A 241 -2.87 1.42 -19.38
C LEU A 241 -2.95 2.41 -20.54
N GLY A 242 -2.96 3.70 -20.23
CA GLY A 242 -2.97 4.79 -21.22
C GLY A 242 -1.87 5.80 -20.93
N GLU A 243 -1.76 6.83 -21.79
CA GLU A 243 -0.74 7.88 -21.67
C GLU A 243 -0.91 8.73 -20.39
N ASP A 244 -2.14 8.86 -19.89
CA ASP A 244 -2.49 9.61 -18.68
C ASP A 244 -2.57 8.71 -17.44
N CYS A 245 -1.85 7.59 -17.44
CA CYS A 245 -1.80 6.66 -16.34
C CYS A 245 -1.17 7.31 -15.11
N TYR A 246 -1.87 7.26 -13.96
CA TYR A 246 -1.38 7.75 -12.67
C TYR A 246 -0.97 6.62 -11.73
N SER A 247 -1.57 5.46 -11.90
CA SER A 247 -1.36 4.29 -11.07
C SER A 247 -1.35 3.04 -11.95
N MET A 248 -0.78 1.99 -11.46
CA MET A 248 -0.84 0.67 -12.07
C MET A 248 -1.33 -0.33 -11.05
N VAL A 249 -2.29 -1.16 -11.43
CA VAL A 249 -2.74 -2.32 -10.66
C VAL A 249 -2.22 -3.57 -11.35
N ILE A 250 -1.33 -4.27 -10.69
CA ILE A 250 -0.63 -5.43 -11.21
C ILE A 250 -1.27 -6.70 -10.68
N VAL A 251 -1.62 -7.61 -11.57
CA VAL A 251 -2.09 -8.95 -11.24
C VAL A 251 -1.09 -9.94 -11.76
N CYS A 252 -0.50 -10.71 -10.86
CA CYS A 252 0.46 -11.75 -11.22
C CYS A 252 0.14 -13.08 -10.52
N ARG A 253 0.64 -14.16 -11.09
CA ARG A 253 0.42 -15.53 -10.64
C ARG A 253 1.75 -16.21 -10.33
N LYS A 254 1.84 -16.91 -9.20
CA LYS A 254 2.96 -17.78 -8.89
C LYS A 254 3.09 -18.86 -9.96
N LYS A 255 4.25 -18.97 -10.59
CA LYS A 255 4.61 -20.13 -11.44
C LYS A 255 5.00 -21.33 -10.56
N LYS A 256 4.72 -22.49 -11.08
CA LYS A 256 5.17 -23.75 -10.46
C LYS A 256 6.68 -23.88 -10.46
#